data_f3a38155ab21394146482648c80d23d3
#
_entry.id   f3a38155ab21394146482648c80d23d3
#
_cell.length_a   1.000
_cell.length_b   1.000
_cell.length_c   1.000
_cell.angle_alpha   90.00
_cell.angle_beta   90.00
_cell.angle_gamma   90.00
#
_symmetry.space_group_name_H-M   'P 1'
#
loop_
_entity.id
_entity.type
_entity.pdbx_description
1 polymer ?
#
loop_
_entity_poly.entity_id
_entity_poly.type
_entity_poly.pdbx_seq_one_letter_code
_entity_poly.pdbx_strand_id
1 'polypeptide(L)'
;MPPLDDVSPEAVDVEVFGPSTRHLVVRADSSDTRKWIREAPICPLLAQHQISHVGLMRASPPFEIVRLDQSGTFMLACFEGEGMILAEGQWKRIRAGTACLQPPFVMNALKCTSGKPWKFVWVRYHETRGTRPVASSLSPVTGAFDPTALKAAVEGLHAEASGENAISALHHWSELVHQYVIRFAQPHQADGRLWRMWQQVESELGRVWALPDLAAIACVSEEHLRRLCRKELGRTPVQHLTYLRLQRARHLLAVTDDKVETIARAVGFESPFSFSNTFKKWVGRRPSDYRLSLKH
;
A
#
# COMPACT_ATOMS: atom_id res chain seq x y z
N MET A 1 4.52 -10.99 22.14
CA MET A 1 4.54 -9.96 21.07
C MET A 1 4.51 -8.62 21.77
N PRO A 2 5.47 -7.71 21.61
CA PRO A 2 5.33 -6.37 22.15
C PRO A 2 4.17 -5.67 21.43
N PRO A 3 3.31 -4.95 22.15
CA PRO A 3 2.28 -4.12 21.55
C PRO A 3 2.92 -2.98 20.76
N LEU A 4 2.19 -2.45 19.76
CA LEU A 4 2.57 -1.28 18.95
C LEU A 4 2.84 0.00 19.77
N ASP A 5 2.61 -0.05 21.08
CA ASP A 5 2.80 1.06 22.01
C ASP A 5 4.27 1.37 22.34
N ASP A 6 5.20 0.50 21.93
CA ASP A 6 6.63 0.58 22.26
C ASP A 6 7.51 1.11 21.10
N VAL A 7 6.90 1.67 20.05
CA VAL A 7 7.66 2.38 19.02
C VAL A 7 7.96 3.78 19.59
N SER A 8 9.18 3.92 20.11
CA SER A 8 9.76 5.17 20.59
C SER A 8 9.59 6.32 19.58
N PRO A 9 9.43 7.60 20.02
CA PRO A 9 9.31 8.75 19.11
C PRO A 9 10.51 8.99 18.19
N GLU A 10 11.60 8.25 18.36
CA GLU A 10 12.79 8.23 17.47
C GLU A 10 12.82 7.01 16.53
N ALA A 11 11.68 6.45 16.17
CA ALA A 11 11.64 5.27 15.33
C ALA A 11 12.28 5.56 13.95
N VAL A 12 13.40 4.92 13.71
CA VAL A 12 14.15 4.94 12.45
C VAL A 12 13.64 3.81 11.57
N ASP A 13 13.71 3.99 10.25
CA ASP A 13 13.50 2.89 9.30
C ASP A 13 14.41 1.70 9.66
N VAL A 14 13.83 0.49 9.70
CA VAL A 14 14.55 -0.73 10.06
C VAL A 14 14.71 -1.63 8.83
N GLU A 15 15.92 -2.16 8.65
CA GLU A 15 16.21 -3.15 7.62
C GLU A 15 17.03 -4.29 8.23
N VAL A 16 16.45 -5.48 8.26
CA VAL A 16 17.12 -6.72 8.68
C VAL A 16 17.06 -7.72 7.53
N PHE A 17 18.20 -8.16 7.06
CA PHE A 17 18.32 -9.14 5.99
C PHE A 17 19.07 -10.37 6.48
N GLY A 18 18.41 -11.53 6.45
CA GLY A 18 19.07 -12.80 6.69
C GLY A 18 20.17 -13.08 5.66
N PRO A 19 21.21 -13.86 6.01
CA PRO A 19 22.41 -14.06 5.18
C PRO A 19 22.12 -14.71 3.82
N SER A 20 21.01 -15.45 3.72
CA SER A 20 20.58 -16.08 2.47
C SER A 20 19.55 -15.27 1.69
N THR A 21 19.25 -14.04 2.13
CA THR A 21 18.39 -13.13 1.36
C THR A 21 19.06 -12.75 0.05
N ARG A 22 18.29 -12.80 -1.05
CA ARG A 22 18.73 -12.40 -2.39
C ARG A 22 17.69 -11.50 -2.99
N HIS A 23 18.13 -10.54 -3.76
CA HIS A 23 17.26 -9.61 -4.47
C HIS A 23 17.77 -9.29 -5.86
N LEU A 24 16.88 -8.87 -6.70
CA LEU A 24 17.11 -8.34 -8.04
C LEU A 24 16.31 -7.05 -8.11
N VAL A 25 16.95 -5.93 -8.45
CA VAL A 25 16.34 -4.60 -8.39
C VAL A 25 16.68 -3.80 -9.63
N VAL A 26 15.75 -2.97 -10.11
CA VAL A 26 15.97 -1.88 -11.06
C VAL A 26 15.46 -0.59 -10.44
N ARG A 27 16.23 0.48 -10.53
CA ARG A 27 15.92 1.82 -9.98
C ARG A 27 15.62 2.81 -11.09
N ALA A 28 14.82 3.83 -10.79
CA ALA A 28 14.62 4.94 -11.72
C ALA A 28 15.85 5.86 -11.83
N ASP A 29 16.53 6.07 -10.69
CA ASP A 29 17.66 6.98 -10.57
C ASP A 29 18.61 6.56 -9.42
N SER A 30 19.59 7.39 -9.14
CA SER A 30 20.59 7.17 -8.08
C SER A 30 20.24 7.80 -6.73
N SER A 31 19.05 8.35 -6.55
CA SER A 31 18.66 9.07 -5.32
C SER A 31 18.58 8.16 -4.09
N ASP A 32 18.25 6.89 -4.28
CA ASP A 32 18.20 5.91 -3.20
C ASP A 32 19.60 5.36 -2.89
N THR A 33 20.16 5.75 -1.75
CA THR A 33 21.53 5.42 -1.33
C THR A 33 21.63 4.19 -0.43
N ARG A 34 20.53 3.50 -0.17
CA ARG A 34 20.53 2.29 0.67
C ARG A 34 21.47 1.23 0.11
N LYS A 35 22.28 0.65 1.00
CA LYS A 35 23.39 -0.27 0.62
C LYS A 35 22.94 -1.42 -0.29
N TRP A 36 21.77 -1.98 -0.06
CA TRP A 36 21.31 -3.17 -0.75
C TRP A 36 20.75 -2.90 -2.18
N ILE A 37 20.49 -1.62 -2.54
CA ILE A 37 19.97 -1.28 -3.87
C ILE A 37 20.87 -0.28 -4.64
N ARG A 38 21.82 0.38 -4.00
CA ARG A 38 22.63 1.44 -4.63
C ARG A 38 23.42 1.00 -5.86
N GLU A 39 23.76 -0.30 -5.95
CA GLU A 39 24.47 -0.89 -7.09
C GLU A 39 23.54 -1.45 -8.18
N ALA A 40 22.21 -1.38 -7.97
CA ALA A 40 21.25 -1.90 -8.93
C ALA A 40 21.24 -1.07 -10.23
N PRO A 41 20.99 -1.69 -11.39
CA PRO A 41 20.89 -0.98 -12.67
C PRO A 41 19.82 0.11 -12.64
N ILE A 42 20.03 1.13 -13.46
CA ILE A 42 19.15 2.31 -13.55
C ILE A 42 18.38 2.25 -14.85
N CYS A 43 17.06 2.43 -14.76
CA CYS A 43 16.15 2.62 -15.87
C CYS A 43 15.34 3.90 -15.66
N PRO A 44 15.75 5.05 -16.23
CA PRO A 44 15.05 6.34 -16.04
C PRO A 44 13.60 6.34 -16.51
N LEU A 45 13.22 5.42 -17.40
CA LEU A 45 11.85 5.31 -17.91
C LEU A 45 10.84 4.89 -16.84
N LEU A 46 11.28 4.27 -15.76
CA LEU A 46 10.43 4.00 -14.59
C LEU A 46 9.83 5.28 -13.99
N ALA A 47 10.56 6.40 -14.06
CA ALA A 47 10.09 7.69 -13.54
C ALA A 47 8.88 8.24 -14.32
N GLN A 48 8.66 7.85 -15.58
CA GLN A 48 7.48 8.22 -16.37
C GLN A 48 6.18 7.73 -15.71
N HIS A 49 6.27 6.63 -14.97
CA HIS A 49 5.19 6.05 -14.21
C HIS A 49 5.28 6.36 -12.70
N GLN A 50 6.16 7.26 -12.29
CA GLN A 50 6.44 7.57 -10.87
C GLN A 50 6.95 6.34 -10.09
N ILE A 51 7.51 5.34 -10.75
CA ILE A 51 8.12 4.18 -10.11
C ILE A 51 9.54 4.54 -9.69
N SER A 52 9.85 4.44 -8.39
CA SER A 52 11.19 4.66 -7.86
C SER A 52 12.10 3.44 -8.04
N HIS A 53 11.56 2.28 -7.75
CA HIS A 53 12.26 1.01 -7.97
C HIS A 53 11.31 -0.18 -8.00
N VAL A 54 11.74 -1.23 -8.67
CA VAL A 54 11.04 -2.51 -8.75
C VAL A 54 12.03 -3.65 -8.48
N GLY A 55 11.52 -4.81 -8.07
CA GLY A 55 12.42 -5.95 -7.93
C GLY A 55 11.76 -7.25 -7.51
N LEU A 56 12.62 -8.25 -7.39
CA LEU A 56 12.31 -9.58 -6.88
C LEU A 56 13.09 -9.82 -5.60
N MET A 57 12.43 -10.35 -4.58
CA MET A 57 13.03 -10.71 -3.30
C MET A 57 12.86 -12.19 -3.03
N ARG A 58 13.94 -12.83 -2.65
CA ARG A 58 13.96 -14.08 -1.91
C ARG A 58 14.39 -13.76 -0.48
N ALA A 59 13.42 -13.43 0.34
CA ALA A 59 13.64 -13.09 1.74
C ALA A 59 13.88 -14.36 2.55
N SER A 60 14.92 -14.38 3.36
CA SER A 60 15.24 -15.49 4.28
C SER A 60 15.35 -14.97 5.71
N PRO A 61 14.81 -15.70 6.71
CA PRO A 61 14.92 -15.27 8.11
C PRO A 61 16.37 -15.13 8.61
N PRO A 62 16.63 -14.15 9.51
CA PRO A 62 15.72 -13.08 9.90
C PRO A 62 15.55 -12.07 8.76
N PHE A 63 14.32 -11.71 8.44
CA PHE A 63 14.01 -10.68 7.44
C PHE A 63 12.91 -9.78 7.96
N GLU A 64 13.20 -8.50 8.08
CA GLU A 64 12.22 -7.48 8.48
C GLU A 64 12.59 -6.14 7.83
N ILE A 65 11.59 -5.48 7.27
CA ILE A 65 11.70 -4.10 6.78
C ILE A 65 10.58 -3.30 7.44
N VAL A 66 10.91 -2.17 8.04
CA VAL A 66 9.93 -1.19 8.55
C VAL A 66 10.21 0.15 7.89
N ARG A 67 9.16 0.79 7.38
CA ARG A 67 9.18 2.15 6.81
C ARG A 67 8.11 2.97 7.50
N LEU A 68 8.53 4.04 8.13
CA LEU A 68 7.61 4.88 8.90
C LEU A 68 6.85 5.87 8.04
N ASP A 69 7.49 6.35 6.98
CA ASP A 69 6.92 7.34 6.06
C ASP A 69 7.28 7.00 4.62
N GLN A 70 6.48 6.16 4.01
CA GLN A 70 6.71 5.74 2.65
C GLN A 70 6.08 6.74 1.66
N SER A 71 6.90 7.41 0.86
CA SER A 71 6.49 8.50 -0.04
C SER A 71 5.59 8.07 -1.21
N GLY A 72 5.40 6.78 -1.45
CA GLY A 72 4.59 6.32 -2.59
C GLY A 72 3.87 5.01 -2.32
N THR A 73 2.94 4.69 -3.22
CA THR A 73 2.25 3.39 -3.24
C THR A 73 3.27 2.26 -3.30
N PHE A 74 3.00 1.22 -2.53
CA PHE A 74 3.80 0.00 -2.51
C PHE A 74 2.94 -1.20 -2.84
N MET A 75 3.28 -1.93 -3.88
CA MET A 75 2.68 -3.21 -4.22
C MET A 75 3.68 -4.34 -3.97
N LEU A 76 3.21 -5.42 -3.38
CA LEU A 76 3.94 -6.67 -3.22
C LEU A 76 3.05 -7.82 -3.67
N ALA A 77 3.55 -8.71 -4.53
CA ALA A 77 2.85 -9.92 -4.96
C ALA A 77 3.72 -11.16 -4.71
N CYS A 78 3.19 -12.10 -3.94
CA CYS A 78 3.92 -13.31 -3.54
C CYS A 78 3.78 -14.40 -4.61
N PHE A 79 4.91 -14.99 -5.01
CA PHE A 79 4.92 -16.10 -5.96
C PHE A 79 5.39 -17.44 -5.36
N GLU A 80 6.01 -17.42 -4.16
CA GLU A 80 6.40 -18.65 -3.46
C GLU A 80 6.54 -18.40 -1.96
N GLY A 81 6.13 -19.35 -1.15
CA GLY A 81 6.17 -19.23 0.31
C GLY A 81 5.13 -18.27 0.88
N GLU A 82 5.40 -17.71 2.03
CA GLU A 82 4.54 -16.75 2.71
C GLU A 82 5.31 -15.83 3.66
N GLY A 83 4.77 -14.65 3.89
CA GLY A 83 5.26 -13.67 4.86
C GLY A 83 4.13 -12.85 5.45
N MET A 84 4.51 -11.91 6.28
CA MET A 84 3.57 -10.99 6.95
C MET A 84 3.85 -9.57 6.49
N ILE A 85 2.79 -8.80 6.24
CA ILE A 85 2.85 -7.38 5.96
C ILE A 85 1.95 -6.63 6.93
N LEU A 86 2.45 -5.53 7.48
CA LEU A 86 1.65 -4.63 8.31
C LEU A 86 0.88 -3.70 7.37
N ALA A 87 -0.42 -3.86 7.33
CA ALA A 87 -1.32 -3.01 6.56
C ALA A 87 -2.53 -2.63 7.41
N GLU A 88 -2.86 -1.34 7.44
CA GLU A 88 -4.01 -0.81 8.19
C GLU A 88 -3.96 -1.17 9.69
N GLY A 89 -2.75 -1.14 10.26
CA GLY A 89 -2.52 -1.45 11.67
C GLY A 89 -2.73 -2.92 12.05
N GLN A 90 -2.71 -3.82 11.08
CA GLN A 90 -2.85 -5.27 11.29
C GLN A 90 -1.82 -6.04 10.47
N TRP A 91 -1.22 -7.07 11.07
CA TRP A 91 -0.40 -8.01 10.33
C TRP A 91 -1.27 -8.92 9.48
N LYS A 92 -1.08 -8.85 8.16
CA LYS A 92 -1.77 -9.68 7.16
C LYS A 92 -0.79 -10.68 6.57
N ARG A 93 -1.24 -11.94 6.46
CA ARG A 93 -0.45 -12.99 5.81
C ARG A 93 -0.58 -12.87 4.30
N ILE A 94 0.55 -12.84 3.62
CA ILE A 94 0.64 -12.83 2.16
C ILE A 94 1.32 -14.14 1.73
N ARG A 95 0.61 -14.94 0.95
CA ARG A 95 1.04 -16.24 0.43
C ARG A 95 1.07 -16.24 -1.10
N ALA A 96 1.66 -17.26 -1.69
CA ALA A 96 1.68 -17.42 -3.14
C ALA A 96 0.28 -17.26 -3.77
N GLY A 97 0.20 -16.50 -4.87
CA GLY A 97 -1.05 -16.14 -5.54
C GLY A 97 -1.84 -15.00 -4.90
N THR A 98 -1.23 -14.27 -3.95
CA THR A 98 -1.86 -13.08 -3.35
C THR A 98 -0.94 -11.86 -3.44
N ALA A 99 -1.55 -10.68 -3.55
CA ALA A 99 -0.86 -9.40 -3.49
C ALA A 99 -1.39 -8.52 -2.36
N CYS A 100 -0.58 -7.53 -2.00
CA CYS A 100 -0.93 -6.43 -1.10
C CYS A 100 -0.59 -5.11 -1.78
N LEU A 101 -1.48 -4.12 -1.63
CA LEU A 101 -1.26 -2.74 -2.04
C LEU A 101 -1.40 -1.82 -0.85
N GLN A 102 -0.39 -1.00 -0.62
CA GLN A 102 -0.39 0.00 0.43
C GLN A 102 -0.37 1.39 -0.17
N PRO A 103 -1.21 2.30 0.33
CA PRO A 103 -1.22 3.69 -0.14
C PRO A 103 0.05 4.43 0.32
N PRO A 104 0.38 5.58 -0.31
CA PRO A 104 1.50 6.41 0.11
C PRO A 104 1.32 7.00 1.51
N PHE A 105 2.41 7.40 2.14
CA PHE A 105 2.46 8.14 3.42
C PHE A 105 1.79 7.39 4.59
N VAL A 106 1.93 6.08 4.63
CA VAL A 106 1.54 5.25 5.77
C VAL A 106 2.71 4.37 6.19
N MET A 107 2.74 4.03 7.47
CA MET A 107 3.71 3.06 7.98
C MET A 107 3.53 1.72 7.26
N ASN A 108 4.63 1.17 6.81
CA ASN A 108 4.72 -0.13 6.15
C ASN A 108 5.74 -1.01 6.87
N ALA A 109 5.39 -2.25 7.12
CA ALA A 109 6.34 -3.22 7.62
C ALA A 109 6.08 -4.59 7.01
N LEU A 110 7.15 -5.32 6.74
CA LEU A 110 7.08 -6.69 6.20
C LEU A 110 8.14 -7.57 6.85
N LYS A 111 7.80 -8.83 7.09
CA LYS A 111 8.71 -9.81 7.69
C LYS A 111 8.42 -11.23 7.24
N CYS A 112 9.46 -12.06 7.24
CA CYS A 112 9.29 -13.49 7.05
C CYS A 112 8.57 -14.11 8.25
N THR A 113 7.74 -15.12 7.98
CA THR A 113 7.37 -16.13 8.96
C THR A 113 8.49 -17.15 9.10
N SER A 114 8.64 -17.74 10.29
CA SER A 114 9.75 -18.67 10.58
C SER A 114 9.80 -19.86 9.62
N GLY A 115 11.00 -20.23 9.20
CA GLY A 115 11.35 -21.55 8.66
C GLY A 115 11.45 -21.69 7.15
N LYS A 116 10.84 -20.82 6.32
CA LYS A 116 10.91 -20.93 4.85
C LYS A 116 11.18 -19.59 4.19
N PRO A 117 11.91 -19.57 3.05
CA PRO A 117 12.06 -18.36 2.26
C PRO A 117 10.70 -17.86 1.76
N TRP A 118 10.56 -16.53 1.73
CA TRP A 118 9.41 -15.87 1.14
C TRP A 118 9.85 -15.17 -0.14
N LYS A 119 9.22 -15.52 -1.28
CA LYS A 119 9.58 -14.94 -2.57
C LYS A 119 8.44 -14.09 -3.11
N PHE A 120 8.76 -12.86 -3.46
CA PHE A 120 7.80 -11.91 -3.97
C PHE A 120 8.42 -10.95 -4.97
N VAL A 121 7.56 -10.39 -5.83
CA VAL A 121 7.84 -9.24 -6.67
C VAL A 121 7.26 -8.01 -5.99
N TRP A 122 7.97 -6.88 -6.08
CA TRP A 122 7.45 -5.60 -5.57
C TRP A 122 7.65 -4.49 -6.57
N VAL A 123 6.77 -3.47 -6.48
CA VAL A 123 6.87 -2.20 -7.18
C VAL A 123 6.66 -1.09 -6.17
N ARG A 124 7.59 -0.16 -6.11
CA ARG A 124 7.51 1.02 -5.27
C ARG A 124 7.39 2.27 -6.11
N TYR A 125 6.37 3.03 -5.84
CA TYR A 125 6.15 4.35 -6.42
C TYR A 125 6.79 5.44 -5.57
N HIS A 126 7.11 6.55 -6.22
CA HIS A 126 7.41 7.82 -5.58
C HIS A 126 6.32 8.81 -5.97
N GLU A 127 5.43 9.10 -5.06
CA GLU A 127 4.28 9.97 -5.30
C GLU A 127 4.40 11.20 -4.39
N THR A 128 4.31 12.38 -4.99
CA THR A 128 4.22 13.61 -4.23
C THR A 128 2.78 13.83 -3.79
N ARG A 129 2.56 14.70 -2.83
CA ARG A 129 1.19 15.00 -2.32
C ARG A 129 0.30 15.70 -3.33
N GLY A 130 0.88 16.30 -4.36
CA GLY A 130 0.16 16.93 -5.46
C GLY A 130 -0.18 15.98 -6.61
N THR A 131 0.39 14.78 -6.62
CA THR A 131 0.12 13.78 -7.65
C THR A 131 -1.04 12.87 -7.25
N ARG A 132 -1.81 12.44 -8.24
CA ARG A 132 -2.84 11.43 -8.00
C ARG A 132 -2.19 10.09 -7.70
N PRO A 133 -2.45 9.49 -6.52
CA PRO A 133 -1.83 8.23 -6.17
C PRO A 133 -2.33 7.08 -7.07
N VAL A 134 -1.49 6.08 -7.25
CA VAL A 134 -1.84 4.82 -7.94
C VAL A 134 -2.95 4.08 -7.19
N ALA A 135 -2.87 4.07 -5.85
CA ALA A 135 -3.91 3.53 -5.00
C ALA A 135 -5.12 4.48 -4.99
N SER A 136 -6.30 3.96 -5.30
CA SER A 136 -7.59 4.67 -5.25
C SER A 136 -8.39 4.29 -4.01
N SER A 137 -9.54 4.95 -3.83
CA SER A 137 -10.50 4.61 -2.77
C SER A 137 -11.01 3.16 -2.86
N LEU A 138 -11.10 2.61 -4.06
CA LEU A 138 -11.54 1.22 -4.29
C LEU A 138 -10.39 0.21 -4.45
N SER A 139 -9.16 0.62 -4.26
CA SER A 139 -8.02 -0.29 -4.33
C SER A 139 -8.09 -1.36 -3.23
N PRO A 140 -7.86 -2.64 -3.57
CA PRO A 140 -7.80 -3.69 -2.58
C PRO A 140 -6.55 -3.52 -1.70
N VAL A 141 -6.68 -3.76 -0.39
CA VAL A 141 -5.51 -3.83 0.50
C VAL A 141 -4.79 -5.15 0.33
N THR A 142 -5.53 -6.24 0.12
CA THR A 142 -5.03 -7.57 -0.23
C THR A 142 -6.03 -8.26 -1.13
N GLY A 143 -5.56 -9.09 -2.04
CA GLY A 143 -6.43 -9.84 -2.94
C GLY A 143 -5.70 -10.96 -3.67
N ALA A 144 -6.46 -11.79 -4.38
CA ALA A 144 -5.91 -12.78 -5.30
C ALA A 144 -5.21 -12.05 -6.46
N PHE A 145 -4.03 -12.51 -6.81
CA PHE A 145 -3.23 -11.96 -7.90
C PHE A 145 -2.27 -13.03 -8.43
N ASP A 146 -2.29 -13.26 -9.72
CA ASP A 146 -1.27 -14.10 -10.38
C ASP A 146 -0.02 -13.24 -10.62
N PRO A 147 1.10 -13.49 -9.92
CA PRO A 147 2.30 -12.70 -10.03
C PRO A 147 3.16 -13.04 -11.26
N THR A 148 2.82 -14.08 -12.02
CA THR A 148 3.66 -14.65 -13.08
C THR A 148 4.07 -13.61 -14.11
N ALA A 149 3.12 -12.87 -14.63
CA ALA A 149 3.38 -11.88 -15.67
C ALA A 149 4.15 -10.66 -15.13
N LEU A 150 3.81 -10.16 -13.92
CA LEU A 150 4.55 -9.06 -13.29
C LEU A 150 6.00 -9.48 -12.98
N LYS A 151 6.20 -10.71 -12.47
CA LYS A 151 7.53 -11.27 -12.20
C LYS A 151 8.36 -11.31 -13.48
N ALA A 152 7.81 -11.84 -14.58
CA ALA A 152 8.48 -11.92 -15.87
C ALA A 152 8.84 -10.52 -16.43
N ALA A 153 7.94 -9.54 -16.28
CA ALA A 153 8.21 -8.17 -16.69
C ALA A 153 9.38 -7.53 -15.90
N VAL A 154 9.46 -7.77 -14.60
CA VAL A 154 10.58 -7.28 -13.76
C VAL A 154 11.90 -8.01 -14.09
N GLU A 155 11.86 -9.31 -14.37
CA GLU A 155 13.03 -10.07 -14.83
C GLU A 155 13.56 -9.57 -16.18
N GLY A 156 12.65 -9.34 -17.14
CA GLY A 156 12.98 -8.77 -18.45
C GLY A 156 13.56 -7.36 -18.36
N LEU A 157 12.92 -6.50 -17.53
CA LEU A 157 13.42 -5.14 -17.29
C LEU A 157 14.84 -5.16 -16.70
N HIS A 158 15.09 -6.04 -15.72
CA HIS A 158 16.41 -6.14 -15.09
C HIS A 158 17.46 -6.66 -16.07
N ALA A 159 17.14 -7.68 -16.86
CA ALA A 159 18.06 -8.23 -17.86
C ALA A 159 18.45 -7.16 -18.88
N GLU A 160 17.47 -6.39 -19.37
CA GLU A 160 17.71 -5.30 -20.31
C GLU A 160 18.51 -4.16 -19.72
N ALA A 161 18.15 -3.70 -18.50
CA ALA A 161 18.84 -2.60 -17.80
C ALA A 161 20.28 -2.97 -17.36
N SER A 162 20.59 -4.27 -17.26
CA SER A 162 21.92 -4.77 -16.94
C SER A 162 22.76 -5.13 -18.18
N GLY A 163 22.11 -5.21 -19.35
CA GLY A 163 22.70 -5.67 -20.61
C GLY A 163 22.80 -4.59 -21.67
N GLU A 164 22.08 -4.76 -22.77
CA GLU A 164 22.15 -3.88 -23.93
C GLU A 164 21.59 -2.47 -23.72
N ASN A 165 20.68 -2.36 -22.74
CA ASN A 165 20.08 -1.09 -22.34
C ASN A 165 19.29 -0.40 -23.47
N ALA A 166 18.65 -1.22 -24.34
CA ALA A 166 17.87 -0.73 -25.47
C ALA A 166 16.65 0.05 -24.99
N ILE A 167 16.58 1.35 -25.32
CA ILE A 167 15.54 2.28 -24.82
C ILE A 167 14.13 1.77 -25.13
N SER A 168 13.89 1.23 -26.33
CA SER A 168 12.59 0.70 -26.72
C SER A 168 12.16 -0.50 -25.87
N ALA A 169 13.08 -1.42 -25.58
CA ALA A 169 12.81 -2.58 -24.72
C ALA A 169 12.55 -2.16 -23.27
N LEU A 170 13.38 -1.27 -22.73
CA LEU A 170 13.19 -0.70 -21.40
C LEU A 170 11.83 0.00 -21.25
N HIS A 171 11.39 0.74 -22.30
CA HIS A 171 10.07 1.39 -22.30
C HIS A 171 8.94 0.35 -22.21
N HIS A 172 8.96 -0.69 -23.04
CA HIS A 172 7.93 -1.71 -23.00
C HIS A 172 7.87 -2.46 -21.67
N TRP A 173 9.03 -2.82 -21.12
CA TRP A 173 9.09 -3.49 -19.81
C TRP A 173 8.57 -2.59 -18.67
N SER A 174 8.93 -1.31 -18.67
CA SER A 174 8.46 -0.34 -17.66
C SER A 174 6.94 -0.16 -17.74
N GLU A 175 6.40 -0.05 -18.96
CA GLU A 175 4.96 0.03 -19.19
C GLU A 175 4.24 -1.23 -18.68
N LEU A 176 4.73 -2.44 -19.01
CA LEU A 176 4.13 -3.69 -18.56
C LEU A 176 4.11 -3.79 -17.03
N VAL A 177 5.22 -3.44 -16.36
CA VAL A 177 5.28 -3.41 -14.89
C VAL A 177 4.18 -2.51 -14.34
N HIS A 178 4.06 -1.28 -14.85
CA HIS A 178 3.04 -0.34 -14.43
C HIS A 178 1.62 -0.88 -14.66
N GLN A 179 1.34 -1.41 -15.84
CA GLN A 179 0.02 -1.93 -16.22
C GLN A 179 -0.43 -3.10 -15.33
N TYR A 180 0.47 -4.00 -14.93
CA TYR A 180 0.14 -5.07 -14.01
C TYR A 180 -0.20 -4.56 -12.60
N VAL A 181 0.47 -3.51 -12.14
CA VAL A 181 0.10 -2.86 -10.87
C VAL A 181 -1.27 -2.18 -10.97
N ILE A 182 -1.52 -1.40 -12.03
CA ILE A 182 -2.80 -0.72 -12.25
C ILE A 182 -3.95 -1.71 -12.31
N ARG A 183 -3.76 -2.86 -12.95
CA ARG A 183 -4.78 -3.93 -13.01
C ARG A 183 -5.21 -4.40 -11.61
N PHE A 184 -4.28 -4.49 -10.68
CA PHE A 184 -4.58 -4.83 -9.28
C PHE A 184 -5.11 -3.63 -8.50
N ALA A 185 -4.50 -2.46 -8.65
CA ALA A 185 -4.85 -1.25 -7.92
C ALA A 185 -6.22 -0.68 -8.32
N GLN A 186 -6.59 -0.82 -9.58
CA GLN A 186 -7.82 -0.25 -10.16
C GLN A 186 -8.57 -1.34 -10.94
N PRO A 187 -9.16 -2.32 -10.26
CA PRO A 187 -9.85 -3.40 -10.94
C PRO A 187 -11.04 -2.87 -11.73
N HIS A 188 -11.01 -2.98 -13.04
CA HIS A 188 -12.06 -2.50 -13.95
C HIS A 188 -13.39 -3.25 -13.81
N GLN A 189 -13.43 -4.32 -13.04
CA GLN A 189 -14.60 -5.17 -12.82
C GLN A 189 -15.11 -5.13 -11.37
N ALA A 190 -14.83 -4.06 -10.64
CA ALA A 190 -15.51 -3.87 -9.37
C ALA A 190 -17.03 -3.93 -9.61
N ASP A 191 -17.75 -4.69 -8.80
CA ASP A 191 -19.23 -4.78 -8.88
C ASP A 191 -19.80 -3.35 -8.90
N GLY A 192 -20.53 -2.99 -9.98
CA GLY A 192 -21.04 -1.64 -10.17
C GLY A 192 -21.97 -1.15 -9.05
N ARG A 193 -22.58 -2.10 -8.29
CA ARG A 193 -23.38 -1.80 -7.10
C ARG A 193 -22.47 -1.37 -5.95
N LEU A 194 -21.36 -2.10 -5.74
CA LEU A 194 -20.37 -1.78 -4.73
C LEU A 194 -19.75 -0.40 -5.00
N TRP A 195 -19.40 -0.14 -6.26
CA TRP A 195 -18.82 1.15 -6.66
C TRP A 195 -19.77 2.33 -6.40
N ARG A 196 -21.05 2.24 -6.84
CA ARG A 196 -22.06 3.29 -6.61
C ARG A 196 -22.30 3.54 -5.13
N MET A 197 -22.41 2.47 -4.34
CA MET A 197 -22.55 2.57 -2.89
C MET A 197 -21.38 3.34 -2.27
N TRP A 198 -20.16 2.99 -2.62
CA TRP A 198 -18.99 3.68 -2.05
C TRP A 198 -18.83 5.11 -2.52
N GLN A 199 -19.20 5.44 -3.75
CA GLN A 199 -19.27 6.85 -4.21
C GLN A 199 -20.24 7.67 -3.36
N GLN A 200 -21.41 7.13 -3.05
CA GLN A 200 -22.37 7.82 -2.19
C GLN A 200 -21.81 7.99 -0.77
N VAL A 201 -21.17 6.97 -0.22
CA VAL A 201 -20.53 7.06 1.10
C VAL A 201 -19.41 8.12 1.11
N GLU A 202 -18.58 8.18 0.06
CA GLU A 202 -17.51 9.18 -0.07
C GLU A 202 -18.03 10.62 -0.10
N SER A 203 -19.20 10.86 -0.70
CA SER A 203 -19.81 12.18 -0.72
C SER A 203 -20.34 12.64 0.65
N GLU A 204 -20.60 11.69 1.58
CA GLU A 204 -21.22 11.95 2.88
C GLU A 204 -20.44 11.26 4.03
N LEU A 205 -19.10 11.29 4.04
CA LEU A 205 -18.28 10.57 5.01
C LEU A 205 -18.54 10.94 6.48
N GLY A 206 -19.01 12.17 6.72
CA GLY A 206 -19.38 12.65 8.06
C GLY A 206 -20.66 12.03 8.64
N ARG A 207 -21.49 11.43 7.78
CA ARG A 207 -22.72 10.77 8.21
C ARG A 207 -22.42 9.49 9.00
N VAL A 208 -23.34 9.13 9.92
CA VAL A 208 -23.35 7.81 10.56
C VAL A 208 -23.85 6.78 9.55
N TRP A 209 -23.03 5.81 9.23
CA TRP A 209 -23.34 4.73 8.30
C TRP A 209 -23.44 3.41 9.04
N ALA A 210 -24.63 2.83 9.08
CA ALA A 210 -24.84 1.47 9.58
C ALA A 210 -24.72 0.44 8.44
N LEU A 211 -24.38 -0.79 8.78
CA LEU A 211 -24.24 -1.85 7.78
C LEU A 211 -25.55 -2.12 7.00
N PRO A 212 -26.74 -2.10 7.62
CA PRO A 212 -28.01 -2.20 6.88
C PRO A 212 -28.18 -1.10 5.82
N ASP A 213 -27.79 0.15 6.12
CA ASP A 213 -27.88 1.25 5.15
C ASP A 213 -27.03 0.99 3.92
N LEU A 214 -25.79 0.54 4.13
CA LEU A 214 -24.87 0.19 3.05
C LEU A 214 -25.41 -0.98 2.21
N ALA A 215 -25.95 -2.00 2.85
CA ALA A 215 -26.55 -3.15 2.18
C ALA A 215 -27.77 -2.76 1.33
N ALA A 216 -28.62 -1.86 1.84
CA ALA A 216 -29.78 -1.33 1.13
C ALA A 216 -29.37 -0.55 -0.13
N ILE A 217 -28.36 0.34 -0.04
CA ILE A 217 -27.85 1.10 -1.20
C ILE A 217 -27.27 0.16 -2.26
N ALA A 218 -26.53 -0.87 -1.83
CA ALA A 218 -25.98 -1.87 -2.75
C ALA A 218 -27.02 -2.87 -3.27
N CYS A 219 -28.26 -2.84 -2.79
CA CYS A 219 -29.34 -3.79 -3.11
C CYS A 219 -28.91 -5.26 -2.87
N VAL A 220 -28.26 -5.55 -1.75
CA VAL A 220 -27.83 -6.89 -1.35
C VAL A 220 -28.07 -7.12 0.15
N SER A 221 -28.02 -8.38 0.60
CA SER A 221 -28.03 -8.67 2.03
C SER A 221 -26.71 -8.23 2.69
N GLU A 222 -26.74 -7.96 4.00
CA GLU A 222 -25.53 -7.61 4.76
C GLU A 222 -24.44 -8.66 4.63
N GLU A 223 -24.79 -9.95 4.66
CA GLU A 223 -23.81 -11.04 4.54
C GLU A 223 -23.18 -11.05 3.15
N HIS A 224 -24.00 -10.83 2.10
CA HIS A 224 -23.48 -10.72 0.75
C HIS A 224 -22.54 -9.51 0.61
N LEU A 225 -22.91 -8.35 1.20
CA LEU A 225 -22.05 -7.16 1.21
C LEU A 225 -20.72 -7.41 1.91
N ARG A 226 -20.72 -8.08 3.08
CA ARG A 226 -19.48 -8.46 3.77
C ARG A 226 -18.58 -9.34 2.90
N ARG A 227 -19.17 -10.34 2.23
CA ARG A 227 -18.44 -11.25 1.34
C ARG A 227 -17.88 -10.50 0.12
N LEU A 228 -18.67 -9.63 -0.49
CA LEU A 228 -18.29 -8.85 -1.66
C LEU A 228 -17.13 -7.90 -1.32
N CYS A 229 -17.25 -7.12 -0.23
CA CYS A 229 -16.19 -6.23 0.21
C CYS A 229 -14.89 -6.97 0.54
N ARG A 230 -14.96 -8.13 1.20
CA ARG A 230 -13.76 -8.93 1.48
C ARG A 230 -13.11 -9.45 0.20
N LYS A 231 -13.91 -9.88 -0.77
CA LYS A 231 -13.41 -10.39 -2.06
C LYS A 231 -12.74 -9.29 -2.88
N GLU A 232 -13.44 -8.16 -3.07
CA GLU A 232 -13.01 -7.09 -3.99
C GLU A 232 -12.00 -6.13 -3.35
N LEU A 233 -12.13 -5.84 -2.05
CA LEU A 233 -11.34 -4.82 -1.36
C LEU A 233 -10.36 -5.37 -0.30
N GLY A 234 -10.48 -6.65 0.04
CA GLY A 234 -9.71 -7.25 1.15
C GLY A 234 -10.09 -6.69 2.53
N ARG A 235 -11.23 -5.99 2.63
CA ARG A 235 -11.74 -5.29 3.83
C ARG A 235 -13.19 -5.68 4.10
N THR A 236 -13.61 -5.61 5.36
CA THR A 236 -15.06 -5.57 5.68
C THR A 236 -15.64 -4.19 5.33
N PRO A 237 -16.98 -4.03 5.20
CA PRO A 237 -17.59 -2.73 4.95
C PRO A 237 -17.18 -1.67 5.97
N VAL A 238 -17.17 -2.00 7.26
CA VAL A 238 -16.77 -1.08 8.34
C VAL A 238 -15.29 -0.69 8.24
N GLN A 239 -14.41 -1.64 7.92
CA GLN A 239 -12.99 -1.34 7.69
C GLN A 239 -12.80 -0.44 6.48
N HIS A 240 -13.58 -0.65 5.41
CA HIS A 240 -13.46 0.20 4.22
C HIS A 240 -13.99 1.63 4.48
N LEU A 241 -15.09 1.78 5.20
CA LEU A 241 -15.55 3.09 5.68
C LEU A 241 -14.48 3.81 6.51
N THR A 242 -13.84 3.08 7.43
CA THR A 242 -12.72 3.63 8.23
C THR A 242 -11.57 4.07 7.31
N TYR A 243 -11.20 3.25 6.33
CA TYR A 243 -10.18 3.59 5.33
C TYR A 243 -10.50 4.91 4.61
N LEU A 244 -11.71 5.07 4.07
CA LEU A 244 -12.15 6.29 3.37
C LEU A 244 -12.09 7.52 4.29
N ARG A 245 -12.58 7.40 5.51
CA ARG A 245 -12.53 8.46 6.53
C ARG A 245 -11.10 8.89 6.83
N LEU A 246 -10.20 7.94 6.99
CA LEU A 246 -8.78 8.24 7.27
C LEU A 246 -8.07 8.83 6.05
N GLN A 247 -8.38 8.41 4.83
CA GLN A 247 -7.86 9.05 3.62
C GLN A 247 -8.31 10.51 3.54
N ARG A 248 -9.60 10.80 3.78
CA ARG A 248 -10.10 12.17 3.82
C ARG A 248 -9.46 13.00 4.95
N ALA A 249 -9.31 12.40 6.14
CA ALA A 249 -8.64 13.06 7.27
C ALA A 249 -7.18 13.42 6.96
N ARG A 250 -6.43 12.51 6.32
CA ARG A 250 -5.04 12.77 5.87
C ARG A 250 -4.98 13.94 4.91
N HIS A 251 -5.91 13.98 3.95
CA HIS A 251 -6.01 15.11 3.03
C HIS A 251 -6.30 16.42 3.77
N LEU A 252 -7.30 16.46 4.66
CA LEU A 252 -7.63 17.66 5.43
C LEU A 252 -6.47 18.11 6.34
N LEU A 253 -5.76 17.18 6.99
CA LEU A 253 -4.57 17.50 7.78
C LEU A 253 -3.45 18.13 6.95
N ALA A 254 -3.38 17.79 5.66
CA ALA A 254 -2.36 18.30 4.74
C ALA A 254 -2.70 19.68 4.16
N VAL A 255 -3.99 19.99 3.92
CA VAL A 255 -4.41 21.18 3.16
C VAL A 255 -5.11 22.23 4.01
N THR A 256 -5.42 21.95 5.29
CA THR A 256 -6.07 22.90 6.21
C THR A 256 -5.32 22.99 7.53
N ASP A 257 -5.52 24.12 8.24
CA ASP A 257 -5.07 24.31 9.62
C ASP A 257 -6.16 24.00 10.66
N ASP A 258 -7.25 23.35 10.26
CA ASP A 258 -8.35 22.96 11.14
C ASP A 258 -7.85 22.14 12.32
N LYS A 259 -8.47 22.34 13.49
CA LYS A 259 -8.17 21.54 14.68
C LYS A 259 -8.44 20.07 14.41
N VAL A 260 -7.63 19.19 15.02
CA VAL A 260 -7.77 17.73 14.88
C VAL A 260 -9.19 17.26 15.24
N GLU A 261 -9.80 17.89 16.26
CA GLU A 261 -11.17 17.60 16.68
C GLU A 261 -12.21 17.95 15.61
N THR A 262 -12.01 19.07 14.91
CA THR A 262 -12.86 19.51 13.80
C THR A 262 -12.79 18.50 12.65
N ILE A 263 -11.57 18.11 12.28
CA ILE A 263 -11.34 17.11 11.23
C ILE A 263 -11.97 15.77 11.63
N ALA A 264 -11.80 15.32 12.88
CA ALA A 264 -12.38 14.08 13.35
C ALA A 264 -13.90 14.02 13.15
N ARG A 265 -14.60 15.11 13.51
CA ARG A 265 -16.06 15.24 13.32
C ARG A 265 -16.43 15.31 11.85
N ALA A 266 -15.70 16.10 11.05
CA ALA A 266 -15.96 16.26 9.61
C ALA A 266 -15.87 14.94 8.84
N VAL A 267 -15.01 14.01 9.29
CA VAL A 267 -14.90 12.68 8.69
C VAL A 267 -15.73 11.60 9.38
N GLY A 268 -16.61 11.97 10.33
CA GLY A 268 -17.61 11.08 10.91
C GLY A 268 -17.14 10.24 12.10
N PHE A 269 -16.11 10.69 12.84
CA PHE A 269 -15.78 10.12 14.14
C PHE A 269 -16.52 10.88 15.25
N GLU A 270 -17.22 10.15 16.12
CA GLU A 270 -17.93 10.73 17.26
C GLU A 270 -16.99 11.32 18.31
N SER A 271 -15.83 10.67 18.52
CA SER A 271 -14.83 11.06 19.51
C SER A 271 -13.47 11.35 18.88
N PRO A 272 -12.88 12.54 19.16
CA PRO A 272 -11.51 12.86 18.75
C PRO A 272 -10.47 11.86 19.27
N PHE A 273 -10.72 11.28 20.44
CA PHE A 273 -9.84 10.26 21.03
C PHE A 273 -9.89 8.96 20.20
N SER A 274 -11.08 8.48 19.85
CA SER A 274 -11.26 7.32 18.98
C SER A 274 -10.63 7.55 17.60
N PHE A 275 -10.81 8.74 17.05
CA PHE A 275 -10.15 9.16 15.81
C PHE A 275 -8.63 9.07 15.92
N SER A 276 -8.03 9.69 16.93
CA SER A 276 -6.57 9.76 17.08
C SER A 276 -5.95 8.37 17.25
N ASN A 277 -6.59 7.49 18.00
CA ASN A 277 -6.13 6.11 18.18
C ASN A 277 -6.25 5.30 16.88
N THR A 278 -7.38 5.42 16.18
CA THR A 278 -7.59 4.74 14.91
C THR A 278 -6.61 5.25 13.85
N PHE A 279 -6.42 6.56 13.78
CA PHE A 279 -5.45 7.19 12.86
C PHE A 279 -4.03 6.70 13.15
N LYS A 280 -3.57 6.75 14.43
CA LYS A 280 -2.25 6.22 14.80
C LYS A 280 -2.09 4.75 14.42
N LYS A 281 -3.10 3.94 14.68
CA LYS A 281 -3.08 2.50 14.34
C LYS A 281 -2.91 2.26 12.83
N TRP A 282 -3.59 3.03 11.98
CA TRP A 282 -3.62 2.80 10.55
C TRP A 282 -2.50 3.50 9.79
N VAL A 283 -2.10 4.69 10.25
CA VAL A 283 -1.11 5.55 9.58
C VAL A 283 0.29 5.39 10.21
N GLY A 284 0.36 4.92 11.45
CA GLY A 284 1.62 4.71 12.19
C GLY A 284 2.00 5.86 13.11
N ARG A 285 1.36 7.03 12.99
CA ARG A 285 1.63 8.22 13.82
C ARG A 285 0.34 8.97 14.19
N ARG A 286 0.39 9.83 15.21
CA ARG A 286 -0.76 10.63 15.62
C ARG A 286 -1.10 11.69 14.56
N PRO A 287 -2.37 12.18 14.49
CA PRO A 287 -2.77 13.21 13.53
C PRO A 287 -1.94 14.50 13.61
N SER A 288 -1.60 14.94 14.83
CA SER A 288 -0.74 16.12 15.08
C SER A 288 0.66 15.92 14.49
N ASP A 289 1.28 14.77 14.77
CA ASP A 289 2.62 14.44 14.31
C ASP A 289 2.66 14.26 12.78
N TYR A 290 1.59 13.68 12.23
CA TYR A 290 1.39 13.58 10.79
C TYR A 290 1.34 14.98 10.15
N ARG A 291 0.58 15.93 10.71
CA ARG A 291 0.54 17.32 10.24
C ARG A 291 1.91 17.99 10.29
N LEU A 292 2.64 17.83 11.40
CA LEU A 292 3.98 18.43 11.55
C LEU A 292 4.95 17.87 10.50
N SER A 293 4.93 16.56 10.23
CA SER A 293 5.79 15.96 9.20
C SER A 293 5.47 16.43 7.77
N LEU A 294 4.37 17.16 7.58
CA LEU A 294 3.99 17.73 6.29
C LEU A 294 4.60 19.13 6.05
N LYS A 295 5.05 19.80 7.11
CA LYS A 295 5.57 21.16 7.05
C LYS A 295 7.11 21.21 6.87
N HIS A 296 7.73 20.03 6.91
CA HIS A 296 9.17 19.82 6.68
C HIS A 296 9.38 18.97 5.43
#